data_62fc57f627f82e3b7ef02e8be96759ed
#
_entry.id   62fc57f627f82e3b7ef02e8be96759ed
#
_cell.length_a   1.000
_cell.length_b   1.000
_cell.length_c   1.000
_cell.angle_alpha   90.00
_cell.angle_beta   90.00
_cell.angle_gamma   90.00
#
_symmetry.space_group_name_H-M   'P 1'
#
loop_
_entity.id
_entity.type
_entity.pdbx_description
1 polymer ?
#
loop_
_entity_poly.entity_id
_entity_poly.type
_entity_poly.pdbx_seq_one_letter_code
_entity_poly.pdbx_strand_id
1 'polypeptide(L)'
;MFLFPLFETIAIIDGKPQNLAYHQARFEHAMRNYFQIEPKLQLAEVVQVPAEHQQGLVRCRMDYSAHHFELTFFPYQPRQIQTLQCVYVDEIDYRFKYSDRSQLEALKNDQSDEVVIVHQGYVSDCT
;
A
#
# COMPACT_ATOMS: atom_id res chain seq x y z
N MET A 1 -10.53 -5.59 14.58
CA MET A 1 -11.31 -5.05 13.44
C MET A 1 -10.72 -3.72 13.01
N PHE A 2 -10.58 -3.50 11.71
CA PHE A 2 -10.05 -2.26 11.17
C PHE A 2 -11.19 -1.39 10.68
N LEU A 3 -11.19 -0.11 11.11
CA LEU A 3 -12.18 0.87 10.66
C LEU A 3 -12.12 1.06 9.14
N PHE A 4 -10.88 1.07 8.60
CA PHE A 4 -10.63 1.11 7.17
C PHE A 4 -10.03 -0.23 6.74
N PRO A 5 -10.75 -1.08 6.00
CA PRO A 5 -10.25 -2.42 5.67
C PRO A 5 -9.12 -2.45 4.65
N LEU A 6 -8.98 -1.41 3.83
CA LEU A 6 -7.97 -1.37 2.78
C LEU A 6 -7.15 -0.08 2.86
N PHE A 7 -5.97 -0.10 2.23
CA PHE A 7 -5.13 1.09 2.20
C PHE A 7 -4.28 1.14 0.93
N GLU A 8 -3.75 2.33 0.65
CA GLU A 8 -2.72 2.58 -0.35
C GLU A 8 -1.56 3.29 0.31
N THR A 9 -0.36 3.04 -0.17
CA THR A 9 0.83 3.75 0.26
C THR A 9 1.49 4.37 -0.95
N ILE A 10 1.52 5.70 -0.99
CA ILE A 10 1.94 6.47 -2.15
C ILE A 10 3.24 7.20 -1.81
N ALA A 11 4.27 6.99 -2.63
CA ALA A 11 5.51 7.73 -2.50
C ALA A 11 5.32 9.15 -3.01
N ILE A 12 5.82 10.12 -2.27
CA ILE A 12 5.80 11.53 -2.66
C ILE A 12 7.24 12.02 -2.65
N ILE A 13 7.70 12.53 -3.78
CA ILE A 13 9.07 13.02 -3.93
C ILE A 13 9.01 14.50 -4.28
N ASP A 14 9.56 15.32 -3.38
CA ASP A 14 9.57 16.79 -3.53
C ASP A 14 8.18 17.34 -3.87
N GLY A 15 7.19 16.88 -3.13
CA GLY A 15 5.80 17.31 -3.26
C GLY A 15 5.03 16.67 -4.40
N LYS A 16 5.62 15.71 -5.12
CA LYS A 16 4.99 15.09 -6.29
C LYS A 16 4.63 13.63 -6.00
N PRO A 17 3.34 13.30 -5.97
CA PRO A 17 2.92 11.89 -5.84
C PRO A 17 3.40 11.06 -7.03
N GLN A 18 3.91 9.85 -6.72
CA GLN A 18 4.47 8.96 -7.73
C GLN A 18 3.50 7.84 -8.05
N ASN A 19 3.47 7.44 -9.31
CA ASN A 19 2.71 6.26 -9.78
C ASN A 19 1.20 6.33 -9.48
N LEU A 20 0.63 7.54 -9.50
CA LEU A 20 -0.79 7.71 -9.16
C LEU A 20 -1.71 6.89 -10.07
N ALA A 21 -1.35 6.70 -11.33
CA ALA A 21 -2.17 5.91 -12.24
C ALA A 21 -2.32 4.46 -11.76
N TYR A 22 -1.26 3.87 -11.23
CA TYR A 22 -1.31 2.50 -10.68
C TYR A 22 -2.11 2.46 -9.39
N HIS A 23 -1.93 3.46 -8.51
CA HIS A 23 -2.70 3.55 -7.28
C HIS A 23 -4.18 3.77 -7.58
N GLN A 24 -4.50 4.61 -8.56
CA GLN A 24 -5.87 4.84 -8.99
C GLN A 24 -6.51 3.56 -9.51
N ALA A 25 -5.79 2.82 -10.35
CA ALA A 25 -6.29 1.57 -10.92
C ALA A 25 -6.58 0.54 -9.82
N ARG A 26 -5.68 0.39 -8.84
CA ARG A 26 -5.88 -0.54 -7.74
C ARG A 26 -7.04 -0.11 -6.85
N PHE A 27 -7.13 1.19 -6.57
CA PHE A 27 -8.24 1.75 -5.81
C PHE A 27 -9.58 1.47 -6.50
N GLU A 28 -9.67 1.72 -7.81
CA GLU A 28 -10.89 1.46 -8.57
C GLU A 28 -11.26 -0.02 -8.60
N HIS A 29 -10.25 -0.88 -8.76
CA HIS A 29 -10.46 -2.32 -8.70
C HIS A 29 -11.04 -2.74 -7.34
N ALA A 30 -10.50 -2.20 -6.25
CA ALA A 30 -10.96 -2.49 -4.90
C ALA A 30 -12.37 -1.97 -4.67
N MET A 31 -12.66 -0.76 -5.14
CA MET A 31 -14.00 -0.20 -4.99
C MET A 31 -15.05 -1.06 -5.69
N ARG A 32 -14.77 -1.52 -6.91
CA ARG A 32 -15.70 -2.32 -7.68
C ARG A 32 -15.85 -3.75 -7.14
N ASN A 33 -14.73 -4.35 -6.71
CA ASN A 33 -14.72 -5.78 -6.42
C ASN A 33 -14.78 -6.12 -4.92
N TYR A 34 -14.27 -5.25 -4.06
CA TYR A 34 -14.36 -5.45 -2.61
C TYR A 34 -15.60 -4.78 -2.03
N PHE A 35 -15.79 -3.49 -2.34
CA PHE A 35 -16.92 -2.73 -1.81
C PHE A 35 -18.17 -2.81 -2.70
N GLN A 36 -18.01 -3.22 -3.95
CA GLN A 36 -19.09 -3.31 -4.94
C GLN A 36 -19.78 -1.96 -5.17
N ILE A 37 -18.96 -0.91 -5.26
CA ILE A 37 -19.40 0.47 -5.48
C ILE A 37 -18.60 1.04 -6.64
N GLU A 38 -19.26 1.77 -7.54
CA GLU A 38 -18.56 2.45 -8.63
C GLU A 38 -17.73 3.59 -8.07
N PRO A 39 -16.40 3.62 -8.34
CA PRO A 39 -15.52 4.64 -7.80
C PRO A 39 -15.79 6.00 -8.44
N LYS A 40 -15.81 7.05 -7.61
CA LYS A 40 -15.97 8.42 -8.06
C LYS A 40 -14.78 9.30 -7.69
N LEU A 41 -13.93 8.81 -6.79
CA LEU A 41 -12.81 9.58 -6.27
C LEU A 41 -11.62 9.51 -7.22
N GLN A 42 -10.98 10.66 -7.47
CA GLN A 42 -9.75 10.74 -8.24
C GLN A 42 -8.61 11.05 -7.27
N LEU A 43 -7.64 10.15 -7.15
CA LEU A 43 -6.53 10.33 -6.21
C LEU A 43 -5.72 11.58 -6.55
N ALA A 44 -5.58 11.91 -7.83
CA ALA A 44 -4.87 13.11 -8.24
C ALA A 44 -5.50 14.40 -7.69
N GLU A 45 -6.79 14.38 -7.39
CA GLU A 45 -7.50 15.54 -6.83
C GLU A 45 -7.44 15.58 -5.31
N VAL A 46 -7.49 14.42 -4.66
CA VAL A 46 -7.60 14.37 -3.20
C VAL A 46 -6.25 14.28 -2.50
N VAL A 47 -5.20 13.79 -3.17
CA VAL A 47 -3.87 13.72 -2.59
C VAL A 47 -3.22 15.10 -2.72
N GLN A 48 -3.50 15.97 -1.75
CA GLN A 48 -2.94 17.31 -1.67
C GLN A 48 -1.82 17.29 -0.65
N VAL A 49 -0.59 17.51 -1.11
CA VAL A 49 0.59 17.40 -0.25
C VAL A 49 0.71 18.65 0.61
N PRO A 50 0.72 18.50 1.96
CA PRO A 50 0.86 19.65 2.85
C PRO A 50 2.18 20.40 2.64
N ALA A 51 2.19 21.68 3.00
CA ALA A 51 3.36 22.54 2.79
C ALA A 51 4.60 22.00 3.51
N GLU A 52 4.45 21.40 4.69
CA GLU A 52 5.55 20.83 5.46
C GLU A 52 6.13 19.55 4.86
N HIS A 53 5.50 19.01 3.82
CA HIS A 53 5.93 17.76 3.16
C HIS A 53 6.27 17.95 1.69
N GLN A 54 6.61 19.17 1.28
CA GLN A 54 6.93 19.48 -0.11
C GLN A 54 8.37 19.17 -0.51
N GLN A 55 9.19 18.69 0.41
CA GLN A 55 10.60 18.38 0.14
C GLN A 55 10.95 16.98 0.60
N GLY A 56 11.81 16.32 -0.17
CA GLY A 56 12.31 15.00 0.14
C GLY A 56 11.30 13.89 -0.11
N LEU A 57 11.61 12.72 0.44
CA LEU A 57 10.76 11.54 0.32
C LEU A 57 9.75 11.51 1.46
N VAL A 58 8.49 11.48 1.10
CA VAL A 58 7.38 11.44 2.03
C VAL A 58 6.49 10.25 1.69
N ARG A 59 5.96 9.62 2.71
CA ARG A 59 5.00 8.53 2.56
C ARG A 59 3.60 9.06 2.82
N CYS A 60 2.72 8.89 1.84
CA CYS A 60 1.30 9.18 2.00
C CYS A 60 0.55 7.86 2.13
N ARG A 61 -0.04 7.65 3.29
CA ARG A 61 -0.91 6.50 3.51
C ARG A 61 -2.35 6.94 3.39
N MET A 62 -3.10 6.25 2.52
CA MET A 62 -4.53 6.44 2.37
C MET A 62 -5.23 5.20 2.89
N ASP A 63 -5.90 5.33 4.01
CA ASP A 63 -6.78 4.30 4.56
C ASP A 63 -8.19 4.57 4.09
N TYR A 64 -8.90 3.55 3.63
CA TYR A 64 -10.22 3.80 3.05
C TYR A 64 -11.21 2.68 3.27
N SER A 65 -12.48 3.07 3.23
CA SER A 65 -13.65 2.22 3.24
C SER A 65 -14.53 2.57 2.04
N ALA A 66 -15.74 2.03 2.01
CA ALA A 66 -16.67 2.27 0.89
C ALA A 66 -16.98 3.75 0.67
N HIS A 67 -17.09 4.54 1.75
CA HIS A 67 -17.55 5.93 1.67
C HIS A 67 -16.63 6.93 2.35
N HIS A 68 -15.56 6.48 3.01
CA HIS A 68 -14.67 7.35 3.76
C HIS A 68 -13.23 7.03 3.47
N PHE A 69 -12.37 8.04 3.58
CA PHE A 69 -10.92 7.83 3.50
C PHE A 69 -10.21 8.80 4.43
N GLU A 70 -8.96 8.45 4.73
CA GLU A 70 -8.11 9.25 5.60
C GLU A 70 -6.69 9.24 5.03
N LEU A 71 -6.08 10.43 4.94
CA LEU A 71 -4.71 10.57 4.44
C LEU A 71 -3.80 10.92 5.59
N THR A 72 -2.64 10.25 5.64
CA THR A 72 -1.60 10.51 6.62
C THR A 72 -0.29 10.69 5.86
N PHE A 73 0.43 11.80 6.16
CA PHE A 73 1.70 12.11 5.54
C PHE A 73 2.79 12.08 6.60
N PHE A 74 3.92 11.45 6.29
CA PHE A 74 5.07 11.49 7.18
C PHE A 74 6.36 11.33 6.40
N PRO A 75 7.47 11.97 6.87
CA PRO A 75 8.76 11.79 6.24
C PRO A 75 9.15 10.32 6.25
N TYR A 76 9.75 9.85 5.16
CA TYR A 76 10.11 8.46 5.03
C TYR A 76 11.60 8.30 4.82
N GLN A 77 12.23 7.50 5.67
CA GLN A 77 13.61 7.07 5.48
C GLN A 77 13.61 5.60 5.10
N PRO A 78 14.09 5.25 3.90
CA PRO A 78 14.15 3.85 3.50
C PRO A 78 15.00 3.05 4.48
N ARG A 79 14.52 1.86 4.83
CA ARG A 79 15.32 0.94 5.64
C ARG A 79 16.51 0.47 4.83
N GLN A 80 17.63 0.22 5.51
CA GLN A 80 18.77 -0.40 4.87
C GLN A 80 18.52 -1.89 4.77
N ILE A 81 18.05 -2.31 3.61
CA ILE A 81 17.75 -3.72 3.35
C ILE A 81 18.89 -4.27 2.52
N GLN A 82 19.68 -5.18 3.12
CA GLN A 82 20.81 -5.82 2.46
C GLN A 82 20.48 -7.24 2.00
N THR A 83 19.51 -7.88 2.65
CA THR A 83 19.14 -9.26 2.34
C THR A 83 17.63 -9.37 2.12
N LEU A 84 17.28 -10.10 1.06
CA LEU A 84 15.90 -10.46 0.75
C LEU A 84 15.80 -11.97 0.65
N GLN A 85 14.70 -12.51 1.11
CA GLN A 85 14.40 -13.93 0.96
C GLN A 85 13.06 -14.09 0.27
N CYS A 86 13.02 -14.92 -0.77
CA CYS A 86 11.76 -15.26 -1.40
C CYS A 86 11.06 -16.33 -0.56
N VAL A 87 9.81 -16.08 -0.23
CA VAL A 87 8.96 -17.04 0.46
C VAL A 87 7.83 -17.44 -0.48
N TYR A 88 7.74 -18.74 -0.76
CA TYR A 88 6.74 -19.29 -1.67
C TYR A 88 5.52 -19.72 -0.88
N VAL A 89 4.36 -19.20 -1.24
CA VAL A 89 3.12 -19.41 -0.52
C VAL A 89 2.08 -19.98 -1.47
N ASP A 90 1.46 -21.11 -1.09
CA ASP A 90 0.42 -21.74 -1.91
C ASP A 90 -0.94 -21.07 -1.68
N GLU A 91 -1.23 -20.71 -0.44
CA GLU A 91 -2.52 -20.13 -0.08
C GLU A 91 -2.32 -18.83 0.67
N ILE A 92 -2.68 -17.72 0.03
CA ILE A 92 -2.67 -16.40 0.64
C ILE A 92 -3.75 -15.56 -0.04
N ASP A 93 -4.51 -14.81 0.76
CA ASP A 93 -5.46 -13.86 0.22
C ASP A 93 -4.77 -12.52 0.05
N TYR A 94 -4.41 -12.20 -1.20
CA TYR A 94 -3.84 -10.91 -1.53
C TYR A 94 -4.54 -10.32 -2.76
N ARG A 95 -5.86 -10.49 -2.82
CA ARG A 95 -6.65 -9.89 -3.89
C ARG A 95 -6.73 -8.38 -3.75
N PHE A 96 -6.59 -7.88 -2.52
CA PHE A 96 -6.65 -6.46 -2.19
C PHE A 96 -5.55 -6.12 -1.18
N LYS A 97 -5.24 -4.82 -1.07
CA LYS A 97 -4.25 -4.35 -0.11
C LYS A 97 -4.94 -4.12 1.24
N TYR A 98 -5.02 -5.19 2.01
CA TYR A 98 -5.72 -5.20 3.30
C TYR A 98 -4.95 -4.44 4.37
N SER A 99 -5.68 -3.70 5.21
CA SER A 99 -5.12 -3.08 6.41
C SER A 99 -4.62 -4.13 7.40
N ASP A 100 -5.28 -5.28 7.46
CA ASP A 100 -4.83 -6.41 8.26
C ASP A 100 -3.67 -7.11 7.54
N ARG A 101 -2.46 -6.89 8.08
CA ARG A 101 -1.21 -7.44 7.53
C ARG A 101 -0.73 -8.68 8.28
N SER A 102 -1.53 -9.21 9.21
CA SER A 102 -1.10 -10.30 10.08
C SER A 102 -0.63 -11.53 9.31
N GLN A 103 -1.31 -11.89 8.22
CA GLN A 103 -0.95 -13.04 7.40
C GLN A 103 0.40 -12.84 6.71
N LEU A 104 0.69 -11.63 6.24
CA LEU A 104 1.97 -11.31 5.62
C LEU A 104 3.08 -11.18 6.65
N GLU A 105 2.80 -10.54 7.78
CA GLU A 105 3.77 -10.37 8.86
C GLU A 105 4.25 -11.71 9.41
N ALA A 106 3.39 -12.73 9.42
CA ALA A 106 3.74 -14.06 9.87
C ALA A 106 4.80 -14.74 9.00
N LEU A 107 5.07 -14.23 7.79
CA LEU A 107 6.07 -14.78 6.87
C LEU A 107 7.46 -14.20 7.10
N LYS A 108 7.60 -13.18 7.95
CA LYS A 108 8.91 -12.62 8.29
C LYS A 108 9.76 -13.62 9.06
N ASN A 109 11.07 -13.53 8.87
CA ASN A 109 12.02 -14.37 9.60
C ASN A 109 13.27 -13.58 9.96
N ASP A 110 14.13 -14.17 10.81
CA ASP A 110 15.35 -13.52 11.30
C ASP A 110 16.54 -13.68 10.35
N GLN A 111 16.37 -14.41 9.25
CA GLN A 111 17.46 -14.74 8.32
C GLN A 111 17.65 -13.68 7.24
N SER A 112 16.69 -12.79 7.07
CA SER A 112 16.75 -11.74 6.05
C SER A 112 16.16 -10.45 6.59
N ASP A 113 16.55 -9.33 5.98
CA ASP A 113 16.02 -8.01 6.36
C ASP A 113 14.58 -7.84 5.91
N GLU A 114 14.20 -8.49 4.81
CA GLU A 114 12.86 -8.43 4.28
C GLU A 114 12.52 -9.73 3.55
N VAL A 115 11.25 -10.01 3.38
CA VAL A 115 10.75 -11.19 2.70
C VAL A 115 9.94 -10.76 1.49
N VAL A 116 10.29 -11.34 0.33
CA VAL A 116 9.53 -11.17 -0.91
C VAL A 116 8.58 -12.37 -1.04
N ILE A 117 7.30 -12.09 -1.11
CA ILE A 117 6.27 -13.13 -1.12
C ILE A 117 5.97 -13.52 -2.56
N VAL A 118 6.11 -14.82 -2.86
CA VAL A 118 5.81 -15.38 -4.18
C VAL A 118 4.61 -16.29 -4.06
N HIS A 119 3.57 -16.00 -4.83
CA HIS A 119 2.33 -16.75 -4.84
C HIS A 119 1.99 -17.12 -6.28
N GLN A 120 1.80 -18.41 -6.52
CA GLN A 120 1.49 -18.95 -7.86
C GLN A 120 2.48 -18.48 -8.93
N GLY A 121 3.77 -18.42 -8.57
CA GLY A 121 4.84 -18.04 -9.50
C GLY A 121 5.03 -16.55 -9.70
N TYR A 122 4.25 -15.70 -9.01
CA TYR A 122 4.33 -14.24 -9.15
C TYR A 122 4.67 -13.59 -7.82
N VAL A 123 5.49 -12.53 -7.89
CA VAL A 123 5.75 -11.69 -6.72
C VAL A 123 4.47 -10.94 -6.35
N SER A 124 4.05 -11.09 -5.09
CA SER A 124 2.84 -10.44 -4.58
C SER A 124 3.15 -9.17 -3.79
N ASP A 125 3.99 -9.29 -2.76
CA ASP A 125 4.30 -8.18 -1.87
C ASP A 125 5.55 -8.53 -1.06
N CYS A 126 5.98 -7.56 -0.26
CA CYS A 126 6.97 -7.75 0.79
C CYS A 126 6.29 -7.65 2.15
N THR A 127 6.95 -8.11 3.17
CA THR A 127 6.45 -7.95 4.53
C THR A 127 6.92 -6.64 5.13
#